data_379f47b8ac54940578f66de6ed39768c
#
_entry.id   379f47b8ac54940578f66de6ed39768c
#
_cell.length_a   1.000
_cell.length_b   1.000
_cell.length_c   1.000
_cell.angle_alpha   90.00
_cell.angle_beta   90.00
_cell.angle_gamma   90.00
#
_symmetry.space_group_name_H-M   'P 1'
#
loop_
_entity.id
_entity.type
_entity.pdbx_description
1 polymer ?
#
loop_
_entity_poly.entity_id
_entity_poly.type
_entity_poly.pdbx_seq_one_letter_code
_entity_poly.pdbx_strand_id
1 'polypeptide(L)'
;MSCGASPRDHHPVRKRRQRLLPTLALPRRLPNFPILIETPDLTPWEKGNNGIAGVIERDSGLPGPEITVVSLIHGNEFAGAAASDRLLREDIRPICGVLRFVFANMAAFRRFDPEHPTASRFIAEDLNRVWSHDRLDLPPGSVEMERAIELLPIIQRSDLLLDLHSMLWESAPLFISPQTERSIALAGMLSSRSDTQFLTLTDLGHVGGARLIEHERFMAASGAPVSVLLEAGQHWRPETVEISARVIRQFVDNAAFLHFGTRHTDNGAAHQATVTDNVVARSASFAFTEPYQGGHVIQSAGTVIATDGEDEICTPYDHCVLIMPNLCVRRGQLAVRLARRL
;
A
#
# COMPACT_ATOMS: atom_id res chain seq x y z
N MET A 1 -3.34 -31.97 -22.93
CA MET A 1 -2.07 -31.27 -23.07
C MET A 1 -2.37 -29.93 -23.71
N SER A 2 -2.52 -28.88 -22.90
CA SER A 2 -2.76 -27.52 -23.38
C SER A 2 -1.71 -26.66 -22.62
N CYS A 3 -0.73 -26.20 -23.40
CA CYS A 3 0.30 -25.30 -22.91
C CYS A 3 -0.32 -23.96 -22.54
N GLY A 4 -0.24 -23.61 -21.25
CA GLY A 4 -0.54 -22.28 -20.75
C GLY A 4 0.48 -21.28 -21.31
N ALA A 5 0.02 -20.28 -22.00
CA ALA A 5 0.84 -19.16 -22.47
C ALA A 5 1.14 -18.27 -21.25
N SER A 6 2.42 -18.17 -20.91
CA SER A 6 2.96 -17.15 -19.99
C SER A 6 2.58 -15.75 -20.48
N PRO A 7 2.22 -14.80 -19.60
CA PRO A 7 2.02 -13.41 -20.00
C PRO A 7 3.33 -12.88 -20.59
N ARG A 8 3.31 -12.50 -21.86
CA ARG A 8 4.47 -11.90 -22.52
C ARG A 8 4.69 -10.51 -21.89
N ASP A 9 5.92 -10.25 -21.49
CA ASP A 9 6.43 -8.93 -21.10
C ASP A 9 6.31 -7.96 -22.28
N HIS A 10 5.15 -7.35 -22.44
CA HIS A 10 4.95 -6.24 -23.37
C HIS A 10 5.43 -4.97 -22.69
N HIS A 11 6.75 -4.72 -22.67
CA HIS A 11 7.26 -3.43 -22.30
C HIS A 11 6.88 -2.40 -23.36
N PRO A 12 6.30 -1.25 -22.98
CA PRO A 12 5.97 -0.15 -23.89
C PRO A 12 7.25 0.62 -24.30
N VAL A 13 8.16 -0.07 -24.99
CA VAL A 13 9.46 0.49 -25.40
C VAL A 13 9.48 0.69 -26.90
N ARG A 14 9.62 1.94 -27.35
CA ARG A 14 9.93 2.30 -28.75
C ARG A 14 11.38 2.70 -28.90
N LYS A 15 12.07 2.23 -29.96
CA LYS A 15 13.40 2.73 -30.35
C LYS A 15 13.28 4.15 -30.94
N ARG A 16 14.14 5.05 -30.46
CA ARG A 16 14.15 6.49 -30.76
C ARG A 16 14.32 6.77 -32.27
N ARG A 17 13.42 7.57 -32.85
CA ARG A 17 13.72 8.46 -33.99
C ARG A 17 14.13 9.81 -33.42
N GLN A 18 15.32 10.31 -33.85
CA GLN A 18 15.96 11.53 -33.35
C GLN A 18 15.02 12.75 -33.25
N ARG A 19 14.55 13.05 -32.04
CA ARG A 19 14.22 14.39 -31.56
C ARG A 19 14.66 14.44 -30.11
N LEU A 20 15.65 15.26 -29.81
CA LEU A 20 16.08 15.59 -28.44
C LEU A 20 14.95 16.39 -27.78
N LEU A 21 14.10 15.71 -27.00
CA LEU A 21 13.29 16.39 -26.00
C LEU A 21 14.24 16.82 -24.87
N PRO A 22 14.08 18.03 -24.30
CA PRO A 22 14.87 18.42 -23.15
C PRO A 22 14.54 17.49 -21.99
N THR A 23 15.44 16.59 -21.67
CA THR A 23 15.33 15.73 -20.50
C THR A 23 15.58 16.62 -19.28
N LEU A 24 14.57 16.82 -18.44
CA LEU A 24 14.80 17.40 -17.13
C LEU A 24 15.79 16.50 -16.41
N ALA A 25 16.92 17.07 -16.01
CA ALA A 25 17.85 16.38 -15.12
C ALA A 25 17.17 16.26 -13.74
N LEU A 26 16.41 15.17 -13.54
CA LEU A 26 15.83 14.88 -12.24
C LEU A 26 16.95 14.62 -11.22
N PRO A 27 16.74 14.98 -9.95
CA PRO A 27 17.78 14.92 -8.95
C PRO A 27 18.30 13.48 -8.81
N ARG A 28 19.62 13.29 -8.94
CA ARG A 28 20.28 12.00 -8.70
C ARG A 28 20.31 11.60 -7.22
N ARG A 29 19.89 12.50 -6.33
CA ARG A 29 19.74 12.29 -4.88
C ARG A 29 18.31 12.58 -4.49
N LEU A 30 17.81 11.83 -3.51
CA LEU A 30 16.53 12.14 -2.90
C LEU A 30 16.52 13.59 -2.42
N PRO A 31 15.45 14.35 -2.69
CA PRO A 31 15.29 15.67 -2.11
C PRO A 31 15.16 15.57 -0.60
N ASN A 32 15.33 16.67 0.10
CA ASN A 32 14.98 16.73 1.50
C ASN A 32 13.45 16.79 1.62
N PHE A 33 12.85 15.77 2.20
CA PHE A 33 11.41 15.73 2.47
C PHE A 33 11.13 16.36 3.83
N PRO A 34 10.29 17.40 3.92
CA PRO A 34 9.95 17.99 5.20
C PRO A 34 9.15 17.01 6.05
N ILE A 35 9.59 16.80 7.29
CA ILE A 35 8.87 16.01 8.29
C ILE A 35 8.01 16.99 9.09
N LEU A 36 6.70 17.00 8.84
CA LEU A 36 5.75 17.97 9.39
C LEU A 36 4.85 17.38 10.49
N ILE A 37 5.06 16.12 10.85
CA ILE A 37 4.37 15.45 11.95
C ILE A 37 5.39 14.99 12.99
N GLU A 38 5.00 15.02 14.24
CA GLU A 38 5.82 14.46 15.31
C GLU A 38 5.87 12.94 15.23
N THR A 39 7.04 12.36 15.53
CA THR A 39 7.17 10.91 15.69
C THR A 39 6.33 10.46 16.88
N PRO A 40 5.35 9.56 16.72
CA PRO A 40 4.47 9.18 17.82
C PRO A 40 5.20 8.41 18.92
N ASP A 41 4.85 8.68 20.17
CA ASP A 41 5.29 7.87 21.30
C ASP A 41 4.41 6.60 21.40
N LEU A 42 4.96 5.49 20.92
CA LEU A 42 4.31 4.18 20.95
C LEU A 42 4.69 3.32 22.15
N THR A 43 5.45 3.86 23.11
CA THR A 43 5.85 3.17 24.35
C THR A 43 4.66 2.55 25.11
N PRO A 44 3.49 3.22 25.24
CA PRO A 44 2.32 2.63 25.91
C PRO A 44 1.82 1.33 25.25
N TRP A 45 2.10 1.14 23.98
CA TRP A 45 1.59 0.02 23.16
C TRP A 45 2.63 -1.08 22.92
N GLU A 46 3.89 -0.87 23.31
CA GLU A 46 4.99 -1.82 23.02
C GLU A 46 4.75 -3.23 23.51
N LYS A 47 4.20 -3.40 24.70
CA LYS A 47 3.96 -4.73 25.27
C LYS A 47 2.76 -5.43 24.65
N GLY A 48 1.87 -4.69 23.99
CA GLY A 48 0.57 -5.23 23.60
C GLY A 48 -0.30 -5.59 24.83
N ASN A 49 -1.44 -6.21 24.57
CA ASN A 49 -2.33 -6.69 25.63
C ASN A 49 -2.90 -8.10 25.36
N ASN A 50 -2.40 -8.80 24.35
CA ASN A 50 -2.82 -10.15 23.97
C ASN A 50 -1.66 -11.15 23.88
N GLY A 51 -0.50 -10.80 24.45
CA GLY A 51 0.72 -11.64 24.46
C GLY A 51 1.67 -11.40 23.28
N ILE A 52 1.28 -10.56 22.30
CA ILE A 52 2.13 -10.20 21.16
C ILE A 52 2.50 -8.71 21.27
N ALA A 53 3.79 -8.40 21.21
CA ALA A 53 4.28 -7.04 21.29
C ALA A 53 3.68 -6.15 20.18
N GLY A 54 3.27 -4.92 20.52
CA GLY A 54 2.69 -3.97 19.58
C GLY A 54 1.31 -4.36 19.04
N VAL A 55 0.62 -5.34 19.65
CA VAL A 55 -0.76 -5.72 19.28
C VAL A 55 -1.71 -5.36 20.42
N ILE A 56 -2.64 -4.44 20.13
CA ILE A 56 -3.63 -3.94 21.09
C ILE A 56 -5.01 -4.42 20.67
N GLU A 57 -5.65 -5.19 21.54
CA GLU A 57 -6.98 -5.75 21.34
C GLU A 57 -8.03 -4.98 22.14
N ARG A 58 -9.18 -4.75 21.52
CA ARG A 58 -10.39 -4.16 22.09
C ARG A 58 -11.57 -5.07 21.76
N ASP A 59 -12.01 -5.84 22.74
CA ASP A 59 -13.17 -6.72 22.61
C ASP A 59 -14.44 -5.93 23.00
N SER A 60 -15.48 -6.04 22.19
CA SER A 60 -16.80 -5.48 22.49
C SER A 60 -17.59 -6.31 23.51
N GLY A 61 -17.21 -7.56 23.74
CA GLY A 61 -17.98 -8.55 24.50
C GLY A 61 -19.19 -9.12 23.74
N LEU A 62 -19.40 -8.73 22.49
CA LEU A 62 -20.48 -9.22 21.62
C LEU A 62 -19.90 -10.01 20.44
N PRO A 63 -20.58 -11.09 20.01
CA PRO A 63 -20.17 -11.81 18.80
C PRO A 63 -20.13 -10.89 17.58
N GLY A 64 -19.08 -11.00 16.76
CA GLY A 64 -18.92 -10.17 15.58
C GLY A 64 -17.58 -10.43 14.88
N PRO A 65 -17.21 -9.58 13.90
CA PRO A 65 -16.00 -9.76 13.11
C PRO A 65 -14.71 -9.54 13.91
N GLU A 66 -13.68 -10.23 13.48
CA GLU A 66 -12.29 -10.02 13.86
C GLU A 66 -11.68 -8.94 12.95
N ILE A 67 -11.58 -7.69 13.45
CA ILE A 67 -11.15 -6.51 12.72
C ILE A 67 -9.68 -6.25 13.04
N THR A 68 -8.84 -6.10 12.03
CA THR A 68 -7.42 -5.81 12.21
C THR A 68 -7.01 -4.56 11.42
N VAL A 69 -6.43 -3.59 12.11
CA VAL A 69 -5.81 -2.40 11.55
C VAL A 69 -4.31 -2.51 11.75
N VAL A 70 -3.56 -2.55 10.67
CA VAL A 70 -2.10 -2.69 10.68
C VAL A 70 -1.47 -1.37 10.31
N SER A 71 -0.40 -0.99 10.98
CA SER A 71 0.46 0.14 10.65
C SER A 71 1.92 -0.24 10.86
N LEU A 72 2.83 0.57 10.37
CA LEU A 72 4.27 0.32 10.48
C LEU A 72 4.75 -1.00 9.86
N ILE A 73 4.14 -1.47 8.79
CA ILE A 73 4.80 -2.49 7.96
C ILE A 73 6.19 -1.96 7.53
N HIS A 74 6.25 -0.67 7.21
CA HIS A 74 7.51 0.05 7.00
C HIS A 74 7.73 1.05 8.13
N GLY A 75 8.90 1.00 8.77
CA GLY A 75 9.18 1.78 9.98
C GLY A 75 9.20 3.29 9.79
N ASN A 76 9.42 3.78 8.57
CA ASN A 76 9.40 5.21 8.25
C ASN A 76 8.01 5.76 7.86
N GLU A 77 7.00 4.91 7.75
CA GLU A 77 5.63 5.25 7.35
C GLU A 77 4.73 5.42 8.59
N PHE A 78 5.09 6.31 9.49
CA PHE A 78 4.46 6.36 10.81
C PHE A 78 3.19 7.23 10.91
N ALA A 79 2.71 7.84 9.83
CA ALA A 79 1.45 8.58 9.86
C ALA A 79 0.25 7.70 10.24
N GLY A 80 0.18 6.46 9.72
CA GLY A 80 -0.83 5.47 10.11
C GLY A 80 -0.72 5.06 11.58
N ALA A 81 0.51 4.97 12.11
CA ALA A 81 0.73 4.68 13.53
C ALA A 81 0.32 5.85 14.43
N ALA A 82 0.60 7.10 14.04
CA ALA A 82 0.15 8.29 14.75
C ALA A 82 -1.38 8.38 14.79
N ALA A 83 -2.05 8.04 13.69
CA ALA A 83 -3.51 7.94 13.65
C ALA A 83 -4.03 6.83 14.58
N SER A 84 -3.40 5.66 14.58
CA SER A 84 -3.75 4.53 15.44
C SER A 84 -3.54 4.85 16.92
N ASP A 85 -2.42 5.48 17.29
CA ASP A 85 -2.14 5.93 18.66
C ASP A 85 -3.22 6.90 19.16
N ARG A 86 -3.57 7.92 18.35
CA ARG A 86 -4.63 8.87 18.67
C ARG A 86 -5.96 8.16 18.96
N LEU A 87 -6.38 7.25 18.09
CA LEU A 87 -7.64 6.52 18.24
C LEU A 87 -7.62 5.56 19.43
N LEU A 88 -6.50 4.94 19.72
CA LEU A 88 -6.33 4.10 20.93
C LEU A 88 -6.44 4.93 22.21
N ARG A 89 -5.90 6.15 22.25
CA ARG A 89 -6.05 7.09 23.39
C ARG A 89 -7.47 7.62 23.52
N GLU A 90 -8.23 7.72 22.43
CA GLU A 90 -9.66 8.05 22.43
C GLU A 90 -10.54 6.85 22.77
N ASP A 91 -9.95 5.68 23.07
CA ASP A 91 -10.59 4.41 23.39
C ASP A 91 -11.60 3.92 22.34
N ILE A 92 -11.23 4.05 21.06
CA ILE A 92 -12.06 3.51 19.96
C ILE A 92 -12.34 2.02 20.17
N ARG A 93 -13.61 1.62 20.01
CA ARG A 93 -14.08 0.24 20.20
C ARG A 93 -14.96 -0.20 19.02
N PRO A 94 -14.97 -1.49 18.69
CA PRO A 94 -15.93 -2.03 17.72
C PRO A 94 -17.33 -2.10 18.34
N ILE A 95 -18.36 -1.97 17.52
CA ILE A 95 -19.77 -2.16 17.94
C ILE A 95 -20.02 -3.62 18.35
N CYS A 96 -19.41 -4.56 17.63
CA CYS A 96 -19.43 -6.00 17.93
C CYS A 96 -18.11 -6.63 17.42
N GLY A 97 -17.78 -7.81 17.94
CA GLY A 97 -16.54 -8.49 17.62
C GLY A 97 -15.31 -7.90 18.31
N VAL A 98 -14.17 -8.05 17.69
CA VAL A 98 -12.86 -7.69 18.24
C VAL A 98 -12.12 -6.77 17.28
N LEU A 99 -11.63 -5.64 17.78
CA LEU A 99 -10.77 -4.72 17.04
C LEU A 99 -9.32 -4.87 17.51
N ARG A 100 -8.39 -5.05 16.58
CA ARG A 100 -6.95 -5.09 16.85
C ARG A 100 -6.22 -4.00 16.09
N PHE A 101 -5.38 -3.28 16.82
CA PHE A 101 -4.33 -2.42 16.24
C PHE A 101 -2.99 -3.17 16.30
N VAL A 102 -2.29 -3.21 15.19
CA VAL A 102 -1.00 -3.87 15.02
C VAL A 102 0.04 -2.87 14.58
N PHE A 103 1.02 -2.58 15.45
CA PHE A 103 2.24 -1.85 15.09
C PHE A 103 3.27 -2.90 14.63
N ALA A 104 3.34 -3.13 13.30
CA ALA A 104 3.98 -4.30 12.75
C ALA A 104 5.52 -4.31 12.94
N ASN A 105 6.25 -3.36 12.37
CA ASN A 105 7.71 -3.31 12.41
C ASN A 105 8.21 -2.21 13.35
N MET A 106 7.90 -2.33 14.64
CA MET A 106 8.39 -1.37 15.65
C MET A 106 9.91 -1.34 15.74
N ALA A 107 10.59 -2.45 15.42
CA ALA A 107 12.04 -2.51 15.42
C ALA A 107 12.66 -1.59 14.35
N ALA A 108 12.08 -1.54 13.15
CA ALA A 108 12.49 -0.61 12.11
C ALA A 108 12.09 0.84 12.47
N PHE A 109 10.87 1.04 13.00
CA PHE A 109 10.39 2.36 13.43
C PHE A 109 11.32 3.03 14.45
N ARG A 110 11.80 2.29 15.46
CA ARG A 110 12.75 2.81 16.46
C ARG A 110 14.08 3.30 15.88
N ARG A 111 14.39 2.94 14.63
CA ARG A 111 15.58 3.42 13.89
C ARG A 111 15.31 4.65 13.05
N PHE A 112 14.11 5.24 13.17
CA PHE A 112 13.80 6.44 12.40
C PHE A 112 14.74 7.59 12.77
N ASP A 113 15.37 8.13 11.75
CA ASP A 113 16.29 9.25 11.84
C ASP A 113 15.80 10.33 10.87
N PRO A 114 15.43 11.54 11.36
CA PRO A 114 15.00 12.65 10.51
C PRO A 114 16.02 13.08 9.47
N GLU A 115 17.31 12.86 9.69
CA GLU A 115 18.35 13.17 8.71
C GLU A 115 18.45 12.11 7.60
N HIS A 116 18.00 10.89 7.89
CA HIS A 116 17.98 9.76 6.97
C HIS A 116 16.60 9.09 6.92
N PRO A 117 15.52 9.82 6.60
CA PRO A 117 14.15 9.41 6.91
C PRO A 117 13.68 8.17 6.12
N THR A 118 14.39 7.76 5.08
CA THR A 118 14.08 6.54 4.32
C THR A 118 14.85 5.30 4.80
N ALA A 119 15.85 5.48 5.68
CA ALA A 119 16.74 4.40 6.10
C ALA A 119 16.05 3.37 6.99
N SER A 120 15.03 3.78 7.73
CA SER A 120 14.26 2.92 8.65
C SER A 120 13.05 2.24 8.02
N ARG A 121 12.99 2.15 6.67
CA ARG A 121 11.89 1.45 6.00
C ARG A 121 11.78 -0.01 6.48
N PHE A 122 12.90 -0.71 6.56
CA PHE A 122 13.04 -2.06 7.12
C PHE A 122 14.47 -2.26 7.64
N ILE A 123 14.73 -3.38 8.31
CA ILE A 123 16.05 -3.72 8.88
C ILE A 123 16.84 -4.60 7.91
N ALA A 124 16.29 -5.74 7.54
CA ALA A 124 16.95 -6.75 6.70
C ALA A 124 16.22 -6.94 5.36
N GLU A 125 14.89 -7.02 5.39
CA GLU A 125 14.08 -7.19 4.18
C GLU A 125 12.71 -6.51 4.32
N ASP A 126 12.04 -6.26 3.20
CA ASP A 126 10.73 -5.61 3.19
C ASP A 126 9.65 -6.54 3.79
N LEU A 127 9.14 -6.20 4.97
CA LEU A 127 8.09 -6.94 5.66
C LEU A 127 6.82 -7.09 4.80
N ASN A 128 6.59 -6.21 3.81
CA ASN A 128 5.47 -6.32 2.89
C ASN A 128 5.79 -7.17 1.63
N ARG A 129 6.76 -8.12 1.72
CA ARG A 129 7.12 -9.06 0.65
C ARG A 129 7.23 -10.51 1.13
N VAL A 130 6.89 -10.76 2.38
CA VAL A 130 7.14 -12.06 3.02
C VAL A 130 5.87 -12.88 3.28
N TRP A 131 4.68 -12.38 2.93
CA TRP A 131 3.40 -12.92 3.34
C TRP A 131 2.85 -14.06 2.46
N SER A 132 3.68 -14.67 1.61
CA SER A 132 3.28 -15.91 0.93
C SER A 132 3.47 -17.13 1.84
N HIS A 133 2.60 -18.12 1.68
CA HIS A 133 2.68 -19.41 2.39
C HIS A 133 4.08 -20.03 2.32
N ASP A 134 4.63 -20.15 1.11
CA ASP A 134 5.96 -20.72 0.89
C ASP A 134 7.07 -20.01 1.66
N ARG A 135 6.93 -18.70 1.89
CA ARG A 135 7.90 -17.93 2.68
C ARG A 135 7.71 -18.12 4.16
N LEU A 136 6.46 -18.09 4.63
CA LEU A 136 6.11 -18.20 6.05
C LEU A 136 6.38 -19.60 6.63
N ASP A 137 6.43 -20.63 5.79
CA ASP A 137 6.79 -22.02 6.20
C ASP A 137 8.29 -22.25 6.33
N LEU A 138 9.11 -21.31 5.86
CA LEU A 138 10.58 -21.44 6.00
C LEU A 138 11.03 -20.98 7.39
N PRO A 139 12.15 -21.52 7.89
CA PRO A 139 12.79 -20.96 9.07
C PRO A 139 13.08 -19.47 8.87
N PRO A 140 12.85 -18.61 9.89
CA PRO A 140 13.06 -17.18 9.76
C PRO A 140 14.54 -16.87 9.49
N GLY A 141 14.80 -16.11 8.43
CA GLY A 141 16.15 -15.68 8.03
C GLY A 141 16.39 -14.19 8.30
N SER A 142 15.38 -13.47 8.84
CA SER A 142 15.45 -12.05 9.10
C SER A 142 14.52 -11.64 10.25
N VAL A 143 14.76 -10.47 10.84
CA VAL A 143 13.88 -9.90 11.87
C VAL A 143 12.46 -9.64 11.34
N GLU A 144 12.32 -9.33 10.07
CA GLU A 144 11.03 -9.14 9.44
C GLU A 144 10.28 -10.48 9.30
N MET A 145 10.97 -11.57 8.95
CA MET A 145 10.37 -12.90 8.91
C MET A 145 9.95 -13.38 10.30
N GLU A 146 10.80 -13.19 11.32
CA GLU A 146 10.45 -13.51 12.72
C GLU A 146 9.19 -12.77 13.11
N ARG A 147 9.11 -11.48 12.76
CA ARG A 147 7.94 -10.65 13.06
C ARG A 147 6.69 -11.08 12.29
N ALA A 148 6.80 -11.43 11.03
CA ALA A 148 5.69 -11.95 10.25
C ALA A 148 5.11 -13.24 10.86
N ILE A 149 5.97 -14.17 11.27
CA ILE A 149 5.58 -15.43 11.94
C ILE A 149 4.90 -15.15 13.30
N GLU A 150 5.43 -14.19 14.07
CA GLU A 150 4.80 -13.77 15.34
C GLU A 150 3.40 -13.20 15.14
N LEU A 151 3.18 -12.43 14.08
CA LEU A 151 1.90 -11.81 13.74
C LEU A 151 0.93 -12.77 13.04
N LEU A 152 1.40 -13.87 12.48
CA LEU A 152 0.61 -14.80 11.69
C LEU A 152 -0.68 -15.26 12.37
N PRO A 153 -0.71 -15.60 13.69
CA PRO A 153 -1.96 -15.97 14.38
C PRO A 153 -3.02 -14.87 14.38
N ILE A 154 -2.63 -13.60 14.37
CA ILE A 154 -3.55 -12.45 14.27
C ILE A 154 -4.11 -12.37 12.84
N ILE A 155 -3.23 -12.47 11.84
CA ILE A 155 -3.62 -12.39 10.42
C ILE A 155 -4.57 -13.54 10.06
N GLN A 156 -4.28 -14.75 10.52
CA GLN A 156 -5.11 -15.93 10.28
C GLN A 156 -6.50 -15.88 10.91
N ARG A 157 -6.71 -15.06 11.94
CA ARG A 157 -8.05 -14.86 12.57
C ARG A 157 -8.80 -13.66 11.96
N SER A 158 -8.10 -12.74 11.27
CA SER A 158 -8.70 -11.51 10.78
C SER A 158 -9.80 -11.79 9.73
N ASP A 159 -11.00 -11.27 9.94
CA ASP A 159 -12.07 -11.26 8.96
C ASP A 159 -11.99 -10.02 8.06
N LEU A 160 -11.61 -8.89 8.66
CA LEU A 160 -11.46 -7.61 7.99
C LEU A 160 -10.07 -7.05 8.31
N LEU A 161 -9.26 -6.75 7.30
CA LEU A 161 -7.93 -6.20 7.47
C LEU A 161 -7.76 -4.88 6.69
N LEU A 162 -7.32 -3.85 7.40
CA LEU A 162 -6.89 -2.57 6.84
C LEU A 162 -5.40 -2.40 7.09
N ASP A 163 -4.61 -2.32 6.01
CA ASP A 163 -3.16 -2.10 6.05
C ASP A 163 -2.86 -0.64 5.71
N LEU A 164 -2.26 0.10 6.66
CA LEU A 164 -2.01 1.54 6.56
C LEU A 164 -0.60 1.81 6.09
N HIS A 165 -0.51 2.39 4.91
CA HIS A 165 0.72 2.85 4.27
C HIS A 165 0.65 4.33 3.91
N SER A 166 1.77 4.82 3.43
CA SER A 166 1.91 6.16 2.86
C SER A 166 3.01 6.16 1.80
N MET A 167 3.16 7.26 1.08
CA MET A 167 4.05 7.36 -0.06
C MET A 167 5.17 8.36 0.19
N LEU A 168 6.39 8.07 -0.30
CA LEU A 168 7.52 9.00 -0.18
C LEU A 168 7.29 10.28 -0.99
N TRP A 169 6.83 10.13 -2.23
CA TRP A 169 6.52 11.23 -3.14
C TRP A 169 5.09 11.72 -2.96
N GLU A 170 4.85 13.00 -3.23
CA GLU A 170 3.49 13.54 -3.21
C GLU A 170 2.58 12.79 -4.18
N SER A 171 1.47 12.34 -3.67
CA SER A 171 0.45 11.61 -4.41
C SER A 171 -0.90 11.78 -3.73
N ALA A 172 -1.96 11.79 -4.51
CA ALA A 172 -3.31 11.66 -3.98
C ALA A 172 -3.46 10.31 -3.25
N PRO A 173 -4.23 10.25 -2.16
CA PRO A 173 -4.54 9.00 -1.48
C PRO A 173 -5.20 7.99 -2.40
N LEU A 174 -4.90 6.71 -2.19
CA LEU A 174 -5.52 5.63 -2.96
C LEU A 174 -5.66 4.35 -2.12
N PHE A 175 -6.59 3.50 -2.52
CA PHE A 175 -6.68 2.14 -2.01
C PHE A 175 -6.05 1.14 -2.99
N ILE A 176 -5.38 0.14 -2.45
CA ILE A 176 -4.94 -1.04 -3.20
C ILE A 176 -5.70 -2.25 -2.65
N SER A 177 -6.35 -3.00 -3.53
CA SER A 177 -7.08 -4.21 -3.17
C SER A 177 -6.50 -5.43 -3.88
N PRO A 178 -6.54 -6.61 -3.22
CA PRO A 178 -6.40 -7.88 -3.93
C PRO A 178 -7.49 -8.03 -4.99
N GLN A 179 -7.29 -8.96 -5.93
CA GLN A 179 -8.23 -9.22 -7.03
C GLN A 179 -9.45 -10.07 -6.59
N THR A 180 -10.00 -9.82 -5.43
CA THR A 180 -11.23 -10.46 -4.97
C THR A 180 -12.38 -9.46 -5.04
N GLU A 181 -13.55 -9.87 -5.49
CA GLU A 181 -14.73 -8.99 -5.60
C GLU A 181 -15.04 -8.29 -4.27
N ARG A 182 -14.91 -8.99 -3.15
CA ARG A 182 -15.20 -8.43 -1.83
C ARG A 182 -14.18 -7.37 -1.40
N SER A 183 -12.89 -7.58 -1.67
CA SER A 183 -11.86 -6.57 -1.35
C SER A 183 -12.00 -5.34 -2.24
N ILE A 184 -12.32 -5.52 -3.53
CA ILE A 184 -12.62 -4.42 -4.46
C ILE A 184 -13.85 -3.64 -3.98
N ALA A 185 -14.92 -4.33 -3.56
CA ALA A 185 -16.12 -3.69 -3.02
C ALA A 185 -15.84 -2.93 -1.72
N LEU A 186 -15.03 -3.49 -0.81
CA LEU A 186 -14.58 -2.82 0.41
C LEU A 186 -13.83 -1.52 0.09
N ALA A 187 -12.85 -1.58 -0.80
CA ALA A 187 -12.07 -0.41 -1.22
C ALA A 187 -12.97 0.68 -1.85
N GLY A 188 -13.90 0.28 -2.73
CA GLY A 188 -14.90 1.17 -3.33
C GLY A 188 -15.80 1.85 -2.31
N MET A 189 -16.30 1.10 -1.31
CA MET A 189 -17.12 1.64 -0.23
C MET A 189 -16.35 2.66 0.63
N LEU A 190 -15.12 2.34 1.02
CA LEU A 190 -14.28 3.26 1.81
C LEU A 190 -13.93 4.52 1.00
N SER A 191 -13.71 4.37 -0.30
CA SER A 191 -13.45 5.49 -1.22
C SER A 191 -14.67 6.42 -1.35
N SER A 192 -15.87 5.87 -1.57
CA SER A 192 -17.09 6.64 -1.80
C SER A 192 -17.54 7.47 -0.58
N ARG A 193 -17.13 7.07 0.61
CA ARG A 193 -17.44 7.76 1.88
C ARG A 193 -16.44 8.82 2.28
N SER A 194 -15.37 9.01 1.52
CA SER A 194 -14.44 10.11 1.71
C SER A 194 -14.91 11.36 0.96
N ASP A 195 -14.67 12.57 1.52
CA ASP A 195 -15.02 13.84 0.91
C ASP A 195 -14.36 14.03 -0.48
N THR A 196 -13.22 13.37 -0.68
CA THR A 196 -12.56 13.20 -1.98
C THR A 196 -12.55 11.72 -2.30
N GLN A 197 -13.13 11.35 -3.44
CA GLN A 197 -13.12 9.96 -3.89
C GLN A 197 -11.67 9.53 -4.19
N PHE A 198 -11.20 8.50 -3.47
CA PHE A 198 -9.87 7.95 -3.69
C PHE A 198 -9.87 7.00 -4.88
N LEU A 199 -8.77 6.94 -5.60
CA LEU A 199 -8.56 5.92 -6.61
C LEU A 199 -8.52 4.54 -5.92
N THR A 200 -9.32 3.60 -6.40
CA THR A 200 -9.23 2.19 -5.99
C THR A 200 -8.45 1.45 -7.05
N LEU A 201 -7.29 0.95 -6.68
CA LEU A 201 -6.37 0.25 -7.55
C LEU A 201 -6.45 -1.25 -7.31
N THR A 202 -6.73 -2.02 -8.35
CA THR A 202 -6.56 -3.47 -8.34
C THR A 202 -5.21 -3.80 -8.97
N ASP A 203 -4.40 -4.56 -8.24
CA ASP A 203 -3.06 -4.94 -8.65
C ASP A 203 -2.97 -6.47 -8.79
N LEU A 204 -2.22 -6.93 -9.79
CA LEU A 204 -1.96 -8.37 -10.06
C LEU A 204 -0.92 -8.99 -9.09
N GLY A 205 -0.53 -8.27 -8.05
CA GLY A 205 0.53 -8.65 -7.12
C GLY A 205 1.83 -7.89 -7.37
N HIS A 206 2.75 -8.02 -6.42
CA HIS A 206 4.05 -7.36 -6.49
C HIS A 206 5.15 -8.34 -6.91
N VAL A 207 5.97 -7.95 -7.89
CA VAL A 207 7.08 -8.81 -8.40
C VAL A 207 8.12 -9.19 -7.34
N GLY A 208 8.19 -8.47 -6.22
CA GLY A 208 9.15 -8.73 -5.13
C GLY A 208 8.67 -9.70 -4.06
N GLY A 209 7.44 -10.20 -4.13
CA GLY A 209 6.83 -11.08 -3.12
C GLY A 209 5.44 -10.61 -2.66
N ALA A 210 4.74 -11.46 -1.92
CA ALA A 210 3.38 -11.19 -1.46
C ALA A 210 3.33 -10.11 -0.39
N ARG A 211 2.42 -9.16 -0.56
CA ARG A 211 2.07 -8.17 0.46
C ARG A 211 1.17 -8.79 1.53
N LEU A 212 1.04 -8.13 2.68
CA LEU A 212 0.14 -8.55 3.74
C LEU A 212 -1.30 -8.75 3.25
N ILE A 213 -1.82 -7.83 2.45
CA ILE A 213 -3.17 -7.92 1.88
C ILE A 213 -3.34 -9.09 0.90
N GLU A 214 -2.25 -9.68 0.42
CA GLU A 214 -2.21 -10.82 -0.50
C GLU A 214 -1.95 -12.15 0.23
N HIS A 215 -1.95 -12.15 1.56
CA HIS A 215 -1.92 -13.40 2.32
C HIS A 215 -3.08 -14.31 1.89
N GLU A 216 -2.84 -15.63 1.78
CA GLU A 216 -3.79 -16.61 1.22
C GLU A 216 -5.19 -16.53 1.84
N ARG A 217 -5.27 -16.16 3.13
CA ARG A 217 -6.56 -15.95 3.82
C ARG A 217 -7.46 -14.96 3.10
N PHE A 218 -6.92 -13.92 2.48
CA PHE A 218 -7.68 -12.84 1.82
C PHE A 218 -7.84 -13.07 0.32
N MET A 219 -7.19 -14.09 -0.22
CA MET A 219 -7.20 -14.39 -1.66
C MET A 219 -8.27 -15.42 -2.06
N ALA A 220 -8.99 -16.01 -1.10
CA ALA A 220 -10.02 -17.00 -1.39
C ALA A 220 -11.25 -16.38 -2.08
N ALA A 221 -11.80 -17.09 -3.07
CA ALA A 221 -12.83 -16.57 -3.98
C ALA A 221 -14.22 -16.36 -3.37
N SER A 222 -14.57 -17.03 -2.25
CA SER A 222 -15.92 -16.94 -1.67
C SER A 222 -15.92 -17.10 -0.15
N GLY A 223 -16.85 -16.39 0.52
CA GLY A 223 -17.08 -16.48 1.98
C GLY A 223 -15.90 -16.05 2.84
N ALA A 224 -14.89 -15.52 2.22
CA ALA A 224 -13.58 -15.31 2.79
C ALA A 224 -13.46 -13.95 3.47
N PRO A 225 -12.50 -13.82 4.38
CA PRO A 225 -12.01 -12.58 4.90
C PRO A 225 -11.59 -11.62 3.78
N VAL A 226 -11.62 -10.32 4.08
CA VAL A 226 -11.27 -9.26 3.11
C VAL A 226 -10.15 -8.39 3.64
N SER A 227 -9.34 -7.88 2.74
CA SER A 227 -8.25 -6.96 3.06
C SER A 227 -8.21 -5.79 2.09
N VAL A 228 -7.70 -4.67 2.56
CA VAL A 228 -7.42 -3.49 1.75
C VAL A 228 -6.20 -2.76 2.30
N LEU A 229 -5.41 -2.17 1.42
CA LEU A 229 -4.29 -1.30 1.78
C LEU A 229 -4.66 0.14 1.44
N LEU A 230 -4.42 1.05 2.37
CA LEU A 230 -4.52 2.48 2.17
C LEU A 230 -3.13 3.08 1.99
N GLU A 231 -2.91 3.75 0.88
CA GLU A 231 -1.82 4.71 0.69
C GLU A 231 -2.37 6.10 1.00
N ALA A 232 -2.15 6.59 2.22
CA ALA A 232 -2.88 7.74 2.76
C ALA A 232 -2.36 9.11 2.29
N GLY A 233 -1.29 9.17 1.53
CA GLY A 233 -0.63 10.40 1.08
C GLY A 233 0.86 10.40 1.37
N GLN A 234 1.51 11.57 1.36
CA GLN A 234 2.94 11.68 1.63
C GLN A 234 3.26 11.36 3.11
N HIS A 235 4.35 10.60 3.36
CA HIS A 235 4.69 9.98 4.66
C HIS A 235 4.50 10.88 5.89
N TRP A 236 4.96 12.13 5.82
CA TRP A 236 5.15 12.99 6.99
C TRP A 236 4.30 14.26 6.96
N ARG A 237 3.14 14.20 6.31
CA ARG A 237 2.17 15.30 6.24
C ARG A 237 1.05 15.12 7.28
N PRO A 238 0.60 16.19 7.95
CA PRO A 238 -0.53 16.13 8.87
C PRO A 238 -1.79 15.56 8.22
N GLU A 239 -2.04 15.90 6.95
CA GLU A 239 -3.19 15.42 6.17
C GLU A 239 -3.20 13.89 6.05
N THR A 240 -2.02 13.26 5.97
CA THR A 240 -1.88 11.79 5.90
C THR A 240 -2.33 11.12 7.20
N VAL A 241 -2.07 11.75 8.35
CA VAL A 241 -2.57 11.28 9.66
C VAL A 241 -4.08 11.42 9.72
N GLU A 242 -4.64 12.55 9.30
CA GLU A 242 -6.09 12.81 9.31
C GLU A 242 -6.85 11.85 8.39
N ILE A 243 -6.31 11.59 7.19
CA ILE A 243 -6.88 10.62 6.24
C ILE A 243 -6.85 9.22 6.87
N SER A 244 -5.72 8.81 7.44
CA SER A 244 -5.59 7.50 8.10
C SER A 244 -6.61 7.34 9.23
N ALA A 245 -6.72 8.33 10.12
CA ALA A 245 -7.66 8.29 11.25
C ALA A 245 -9.12 8.23 10.78
N ARG A 246 -9.49 9.00 9.77
CA ARG A 246 -10.84 8.98 9.19
C ARG A 246 -11.15 7.63 8.57
N VAL A 247 -10.25 7.06 7.80
CA VAL A 247 -10.43 5.75 7.17
C VAL A 247 -10.52 4.63 8.21
N ILE A 248 -9.70 4.67 9.27
CA ILE A 248 -9.81 3.71 10.39
C ILE A 248 -11.22 3.77 11.01
N ARG A 249 -11.73 4.97 11.33
CA ARG A 249 -13.09 5.12 11.90
C ARG A 249 -14.15 4.55 10.97
N GLN A 250 -14.12 4.93 9.68
CA GLN A 250 -15.05 4.41 8.67
C GLN A 250 -15.00 2.89 8.57
N PHE A 251 -13.80 2.30 8.62
CA PHE A 251 -13.60 0.86 8.56
C PHE A 251 -14.20 0.16 9.78
N VAL A 252 -13.93 0.66 10.99
CA VAL A 252 -14.42 0.10 12.25
C VAL A 252 -15.96 0.26 12.37
N ASP A 253 -16.49 1.45 12.07
CA ASP A 253 -17.91 1.75 12.16
C ASP A 253 -18.77 0.90 11.20
N ASN A 254 -18.18 0.49 10.08
CA ASN A 254 -18.88 -0.34 9.09
C ASN A 254 -18.55 -1.82 9.17
N ALA A 255 -17.72 -2.25 10.11
CA ALA A 255 -17.22 -3.63 10.17
C ALA A 255 -18.35 -4.67 10.31
N ALA A 256 -19.38 -4.41 11.13
CA ALA A 256 -20.52 -5.29 11.26
C ALA A 256 -21.27 -5.44 9.92
N PHE A 257 -21.52 -4.34 9.23
CA PHE A 257 -22.16 -4.36 7.91
C PHE A 257 -21.32 -5.10 6.87
N LEU A 258 -20.01 -4.88 6.86
CA LEU A 258 -19.07 -5.55 5.96
C LEU A 258 -19.02 -7.06 6.19
N HIS A 259 -19.14 -7.50 7.43
CA HIS A 259 -19.08 -8.93 7.80
C HIS A 259 -20.39 -9.65 7.52
N PHE A 260 -21.53 -9.07 7.94
CA PHE A 260 -22.84 -9.71 7.86
C PHE A 260 -23.63 -9.35 6.59
N GLY A 261 -23.24 -8.29 5.88
CA GLY A 261 -23.92 -7.83 4.68
C GLY A 261 -23.72 -8.76 3.47
N THR A 262 -24.81 -9.07 2.78
CA THR A 262 -24.82 -10.05 1.69
C THR A 262 -24.53 -9.48 0.30
N ARG A 263 -24.57 -8.17 0.11
CA ARG A 263 -24.27 -7.51 -1.18
C ARG A 263 -23.84 -6.06 -0.97
N HIS A 264 -22.70 -5.72 -1.55
CA HIS A 264 -22.29 -4.34 -1.76
C HIS A 264 -22.83 -3.88 -3.13
N THR A 265 -23.83 -3.01 -3.12
CA THR A 265 -24.49 -2.54 -4.36
C THR A 265 -23.89 -1.26 -4.94
N ASP A 266 -22.98 -0.62 -4.22
CA ASP A 266 -22.35 0.62 -4.68
C ASP A 266 -20.88 0.37 -5.00
N ASN A 267 -20.61 0.04 -6.25
CA ASN A 267 -19.29 -0.42 -6.68
C ASN A 267 -18.26 0.70 -6.84
N GLY A 268 -18.60 1.98 -6.58
CA GLY A 268 -17.66 3.09 -6.77
C GLY A 268 -16.91 3.04 -8.12
N ALA A 269 -17.55 2.50 -9.16
CA ALA A 269 -16.91 2.12 -10.44
C ALA A 269 -16.16 3.29 -11.09
N ALA A 270 -16.61 4.50 -10.85
CA ALA A 270 -16.04 5.70 -11.48
C ALA A 270 -14.57 5.99 -11.12
N HIS A 271 -14.03 5.36 -10.06
CA HIS A 271 -12.67 5.60 -9.56
C HIS A 271 -11.83 4.31 -9.44
N GLN A 272 -12.21 3.27 -10.17
CA GLN A 272 -11.44 2.02 -10.21
C GLN A 272 -10.42 2.06 -11.34
N ALA A 273 -9.24 1.50 -11.09
CA ALA A 273 -8.20 1.28 -12.10
C ALA A 273 -7.48 -0.04 -11.85
N THR A 274 -6.99 -0.61 -12.94
CA THR A 274 -6.19 -1.84 -12.88
C THR A 274 -4.78 -1.55 -13.36
N VAL A 275 -3.78 -1.99 -12.60
CA VAL A 275 -2.36 -1.94 -13.02
C VAL A 275 -2.18 -2.88 -14.21
N THR A 276 -1.65 -2.35 -15.30
CA THR A 276 -1.39 -3.11 -16.51
C THR A 276 0.10 -3.36 -16.76
N ASP A 277 0.95 -2.41 -16.32
CA ASP A 277 2.38 -2.45 -16.61
C ASP A 277 3.20 -1.94 -15.40
N ASN A 278 4.33 -2.56 -15.18
CA ASN A 278 5.36 -2.13 -14.25
C ASN A 278 6.59 -1.66 -15.03
N VAL A 279 6.91 -0.37 -14.93
CA VAL A 279 8.10 0.20 -15.55
C VAL A 279 9.25 0.13 -14.55
N VAL A 280 10.25 -0.71 -14.85
CA VAL A 280 11.47 -0.86 -14.03
C VAL A 280 12.63 -0.18 -14.75
N ALA A 281 13.40 0.64 -14.03
CA ALA A 281 14.59 1.29 -14.60
C ALA A 281 15.66 0.24 -14.94
N ARG A 282 16.04 0.14 -16.22
CA ARG A 282 17.03 -0.81 -16.72
C ARG A 282 18.45 -0.25 -16.68
N SER A 283 18.57 1.06 -16.64
CA SER A 283 19.86 1.77 -16.61
C SER A 283 19.93 2.82 -15.51
N ALA A 284 21.11 3.34 -15.26
CA ALA A 284 21.34 4.48 -14.37
C ALA A 284 20.92 5.83 -14.98
N SER A 285 20.57 5.84 -16.27
CA SER A 285 20.14 7.03 -17.02
C SER A 285 18.63 7.12 -17.19
N PHE A 286 17.86 6.32 -16.44
CA PHE A 286 16.42 6.48 -16.40
C PHE A 286 16.04 7.88 -15.94
N ALA A 287 15.14 8.55 -16.67
CA ALA A 287 14.67 9.88 -16.30
C ALA A 287 13.23 10.08 -16.82
N PHE A 288 12.36 10.60 -15.97
CA PHE A 288 11.04 11.07 -16.40
C PHE A 288 11.18 12.35 -17.24
N THR A 289 10.24 12.59 -18.14
CA THR A 289 10.16 13.83 -18.95
C THR A 289 9.65 15.01 -18.13
N GLU A 290 8.90 14.75 -17.06
CA GLU A 290 8.32 15.73 -16.14
C GLU A 290 8.34 15.20 -14.70
N PRO A 291 8.21 16.05 -13.67
CA PRO A 291 8.10 15.62 -12.27
C PRO A 291 6.67 15.14 -11.98
N TYR A 292 6.31 14.00 -12.54
CA TYR A 292 4.98 13.41 -12.36
C TYR A 292 4.65 13.13 -10.90
N GLN A 293 3.40 13.34 -10.55
CA GLN A 293 2.81 12.94 -9.27
C GLN A 293 1.97 11.66 -9.43
N GLY A 294 1.80 10.92 -8.34
CA GLY A 294 0.89 9.78 -8.32
C GLY A 294 -0.56 10.19 -8.59
N GLY A 295 -1.22 9.43 -9.47
CA GLY A 295 -2.59 9.75 -9.94
C GLY A 295 -2.64 10.63 -11.19
N HIS A 296 -1.50 11.12 -11.69
CA HIS A 296 -1.46 11.92 -12.94
C HIS A 296 -1.99 11.08 -14.11
N VAL A 297 -2.89 11.66 -14.89
CA VAL A 297 -3.53 11.01 -16.05
C VAL A 297 -2.92 11.55 -17.34
N ILE A 298 -2.26 10.68 -18.08
CA ILE A 298 -1.72 11.00 -19.41
C ILE A 298 -2.80 10.74 -20.45
N GLN A 299 -3.21 11.79 -21.16
CA GLN A 299 -4.40 11.79 -22.01
C GLN A 299 -4.28 10.87 -23.23
N SER A 300 -3.11 10.81 -23.87
CA SER A 300 -2.93 10.13 -25.15
C SER A 300 -1.97 8.96 -25.04
N ALA A 301 -2.33 7.85 -25.69
CA ALA A 301 -1.43 6.74 -25.94
C ALA A 301 -0.17 7.20 -26.71
N GLY A 302 0.96 6.53 -26.46
CA GLY A 302 2.23 6.83 -27.12
C GLY A 302 2.92 8.11 -26.62
N THR A 303 2.39 8.75 -25.57
CA THR A 303 3.07 9.88 -24.93
C THR A 303 4.33 9.39 -24.22
N VAL A 304 5.48 10.01 -24.53
CA VAL A 304 6.74 9.70 -23.86
C VAL A 304 6.72 10.27 -22.45
N ILE A 305 6.77 9.41 -21.45
CA ILE A 305 6.76 9.77 -20.01
C ILE A 305 8.15 9.68 -19.37
N ALA A 306 9.05 8.90 -19.96
CA ALA A 306 10.41 8.75 -19.46
C ALA A 306 11.34 8.30 -20.59
N THR A 307 12.65 8.39 -20.33
CA THR A 307 13.70 7.76 -21.14
C THR A 307 14.53 6.82 -20.27
N ASP A 308 15.05 5.74 -20.85
CA ASP A 308 15.94 4.81 -20.17
C ASP A 308 17.11 4.46 -21.11
N GLY A 309 18.19 5.23 -21.01
CA GLY A 309 19.23 5.26 -22.01
C GLY A 309 18.73 5.87 -23.32
N GLU A 310 18.78 5.11 -24.41
CA GLU A 310 18.25 5.51 -25.74
C GLU A 310 16.80 5.14 -25.96
N ASP A 311 16.20 4.38 -25.07
CA ASP A 311 14.83 3.93 -25.19
C ASP A 311 13.83 4.95 -24.62
N GLU A 312 12.73 5.16 -25.33
CA GLU A 312 11.58 5.94 -24.86
C GLU A 312 10.57 5.04 -24.18
N ILE A 313 10.10 5.47 -22.99
CA ILE A 313 9.02 4.82 -22.25
C ILE A 313 7.75 5.60 -22.54
N CYS A 314 6.79 4.93 -23.19
CA CYS A 314 5.55 5.55 -23.63
C CYS A 314 4.35 4.95 -22.93
N THR A 315 3.27 5.74 -22.79
CA THR A 315 1.96 5.25 -22.32
C THR A 315 1.37 4.29 -23.33
N PRO A 316 0.85 3.12 -22.90
CA PRO A 316 0.32 2.08 -23.82
C PRO A 316 -1.09 2.37 -24.33
N TYR A 317 -1.85 3.26 -23.68
CA TYR A 317 -3.24 3.59 -24.01
C TYR A 317 -3.59 5.02 -23.58
N ASP A 318 -4.74 5.52 -24.06
CA ASP A 318 -5.31 6.80 -23.67
C ASP A 318 -5.75 6.79 -22.19
N HIS A 319 -5.71 7.96 -21.55
CA HIS A 319 -6.06 8.14 -20.14
C HIS A 319 -5.25 7.26 -19.17
N CYS A 320 -4.00 6.99 -19.50
CA CYS A 320 -3.08 6.21 -18.67
C CYS A 320 -2.80 6.90 -17.33
N VAL A 321 -3.07 6.21 -16.22
CA VAL A 321 -2.81 6.74 -14.87
C VAL A 321 -1.42 6.30 -14.41
N LEU A 322 -0.62 7.27 -13.95
CA LEU A 322 0.70 7.02 -13.36
C LEU A 322 0.55 6.75 -11.86
N ILE A 323 0.96 5.57 -11.42
CA ILE A 323 0.84 5.15 -10.01
C ILE A 323 2.22 5.18 -9.36
N MET A 324 2.34 5.97 -8.30
CA MET A 324 3.54 6.08 -7.45
C MET A 324 4.86 6.26 -8.25
N PRO A 325 4.98 7.30 -9.10
CA PRO A 325 6.23 7.54 -9.81
C PRO A 325 7.36 7.82 -8.81
N ASN A 326 8.48 7.09 -8.96
CA ASN A 326 9.70 7.30 -8.19
C ASN A 326 10.65 8.20 -8.97
N LEU A 327 10.68 9.48 -8.64
CA LEU A 327 11.47 10.48 -9.37
C LEU A 327 12.99 10.31 -9.19
N CYS A 328 13.42 9.45 -8.27
CA CYS A 328 14.83 9.18 -7.95
C CYS A 328 15.17 7.69 -8.07
N VAL A 329 14.62 7.04 -9.09
CA VAL A 329 14.76 5.61 -9.30
C VAL A 329 16.20 5.20 -9.63
N ARG A 330 16.64 4.07 -9.08
CA ARG A 330 17.93 3.45 -9.43
C ARG A 330 17.70 2.26 -10.36
N ARG A 331 18.73 1.86 -11.09
CA ARG A 331 18.70 0.66 -11.92
C ARG A 331 18.16 -0.54 -11.14
N GLY A 332 17.24 -1.27 -11.73
CA GLY A 332 16.57 -2.43 -11.13
C GLY A 332 15.40 -2.09 -10.21
N GLN A 333 15.11 -0.82 -9.94
CA GLN A 333 13.97 -0.41 -9.14
C GLN A 333 12.76 -0.09 -10.01
N LEU A 334 11.57 -0.26 -9.42
CA LEU A 334 10.31 0.17 -10.02
C LEU A 334 10.26 1.69 -10.11
N ALA A 335 10.09 2.21 -11.34
CA ALA A 335 10.00 3.63 -11.61
C ALA A 335 8.57 4.14 -11.52
N VAL A 336 7.61 3.43 -12.11
CA VAL A 336 6.19 3.79 -12.09
C VAL A 336 5.36 2.56 -12.48
N ARG A 337 4.13 2.47 -11.98
CA ARG A 337 3.12 1.55 -12.51
C ARG A 337 2.17 2.31 -13.40
N LEU A 338 1.77 1.69 -14.50
CA LEU A 338 0.76 2.22 -15.41
C LEU A 338 -0.56 1.52 -15.14
N ALA A 339 -1.63 2.30 -14.99
CA ALA A 339 -2.94 1.77 -14.70
C ALA A 339 -4.01 2.30 -15.65
N ARG A 340 -4.97 1.44 -16.01
CA ARG A 340 -6.13 1.75 -16.82
C ARG A 340 -7.33 1.95 -15.93
N ARG A 341 -8.03 3.08 -16.08
CA ARG A 341 -9.35 3.27 -15.45
C ARG A 341 -10.37 2.30 -16.04
N LEU A 342 -11.24 1.76 -15.19
CA LEU A 342 -12.35 0.88 -15.57
C LEU A 342 -13.61 1.69 -15.85
#